data_d53ed213d2c0a93b48eeca579f6c7e53
#
_entry.id   d53ed213d2c0a93b48eeca579f6c7e53
#
_cell.length_a   1.000
_cell.length_b   1.000
_cell.length_c   1.000
_cell.angle_alpha   90.00
_cell.angle_beta   90.00
_cell.angle_gamma   90.00
#
_symmetry.space_group_name_H-M   'P 1'
#
loop_
_entity.id
_entity.type
_entity.pdbx_description
1 polymer ?
#
loop_
_entity_poly.entity_id
_entity_poly.type
_entity_poly.pdbx_seq_one_letter_code
_entity_poly.pdbx_strand_id
1 'polypeptide(L)'
;KVGGVTYTTEEIAFANTIQSGFTGIIPPINTAGNILPLQIESALGSTDVGDVSYVVPTVGVNTATWVPGTIAHSWQAVACGGTDIGIKGMMVASKTMALTAIDLFTNPELIKKAKEEFILSKGDYYYRALLGDRKPALNYRD
;
A
#
# COMPACT_ATOMS: atom_id res chain seq x y z
N LYS A 1 8.60 10.89 10.49
CA LYS A 1 7.95 10.95 11.80
C LYS A 1 7.45 9.57 12.26
N VAL A 2 6.97 8.72 11.36
CA VAL A 2 6.69 7.32 11.66
C VAL A 2 7.95 6.48 11.55
N GLY A 3 8.80 6.79 10.58
CA GLY A 3 10.01 6.04 10.23
C GLY A 3 9.73 4.83 9.35
N GLY A 4 10.79 4.16 8.92
CA GLY A 4 10.73 2.88 8.23
C GLY A 4 10.78 1.69 9.18
N VAL A 5 10.81 0.48 8.62
CA VAL A 5 10.93 -0.76 9.38
C VAL A 5 12.39 -1.06 9.70
N THR A 6 12.69 -1.44 10.95
CA THR A 6 14.01 -1.89 11.39
C THR A 6 13.92 -3.34 11.83
N TYR A 7 14.84 -4.19 11.34
CA TYR A 7 14.90 -5.61 11.65
C TYR A 7 15.83 -5.90 12.84
N THR A 8 15.44 -6.88 13.63
CA THR A 8 16.32 -7.49 14.66
C THR A 8 17.34 -8.43 14.01
N THR A 9 18.28 -8.95 14.79
CA THR A 9 19.25 -9.94 14.32
C THR A 9 18.56 -11.21 13.80
N GLU A 10 17.52 -11.68 14.48
CA GLU A 10 16.76 -12.86 14.13
C GLU A 10 15.96 -12.62 12.83
N GLU A 11 15.37 -11.44 12.68
CA GLU A 11 14.66 -11.05 11.46
C GLU A 11 15.61 -10.90 10.26
N ILE A 12 16.84 -10.43 10.49
CA ILE A 12 17.89 -10.39 9.46
C ILE A 12 18.27 -11.81 9.04
N ALA A 13 18.40 -12.74 9.99
CA ALA A 13 18.71 -14.14 9.70
C ALA A 13 17.57 -14.78 8.86
N PHE A 14 16.32 -14.55 9.26
CA PHE A 14 15.16 -14.98 8.49
C PHE A 14 15.13 -14.35 7.08
N ALA A 15 15.37 -13.03 6.99
CA ALA A 15 15.38 -12.32 5.71
C ALA A 15 16.46 -12.86 4.76
N ASN A 16 17.66 -13.18 5.26
CA ASN A 16 18.71 -13.83 4.48
C ASN A 16 18.27 -15.20 3.96
N THR A 17 17.56 -15.98 4.79
CA THR A 17 17.01 -17.28 4.37
C THR A 17 15.99 -17.11 3.24
N ILE A 18 15.09 -16.14 3.35
CA ILE A 18 14.12 -15.84 2.29
C ILE A 18 14.82 -15.40 1.00
N GLN A 19 15.79 -14.48 1.11
CA GLN A 19 16.54 -13.96 -0.04
C GLN A 19 17.41 -15.01 -0.73
N SER A 20 17.85 -16.06 -0.02
CA SER A 20 18.64 -17.14 -0.63
C SER A 20 17.89 -17.91 -1.74
N GLY A 21 16.57 -17.83 -1.77
CA GLY A 21 15.73 -18.40 -2.82
C GLY A 21 15.41 -17.43 -3.96
N PHE A 22 15.91 -16.20 -3.94
CA PHE A 22 15.67 -15.23 -5.01
C PHE A 22 16.67 -15.34 -6.14
N THR A 23 16.25 -14.88 -7.32
CA THR A 23 17.09 -14.81 -8.51
C THR A 23 17.13 -13.36 -9.02
N GLY A 24 18.23 -12.99 -9.70
CA GLY A 24 18.41 -11.64 -10.23
C GLY A 24 18.97 -10.64 -9.20
N ILE A 25 18.60 -9.38 -9.34
CA ILE A 25 19.09 -8.30 -8.44
C ILE A 25 18.28 -8.33 -7.16
N ILE A 26 18.93 -8.62 -6.04
CA ILE A 26 18.33 -8.71 -4.72
C ILE A 26 18.60 -7.40 -3.96
N PRO A 27 17.56 -6.65 -3.56
CA PRO A 27 17.75 -5.44 -2.77
C PRO A 27 18.36 -5.75 -1.40
N PRO A 28 19.25 -4.92 -0.87
CA PRO A 28 19.78 -5.08 0.48
C PRO A 28 18.65 -5.05 1.53
N ILE A 29 18.78 -5.86 2.58
CA ILE A 29 17.76 -6.02 3.63
C ILE A 29 17.43 -4.68 4.32
N ASN A 30 18.42 -3.82 4.53
CA ASN A 30 18.23 -2.51 5.16
C ASN A 30 17.38 -1.53 4.35
N THR A 31 17.11 -1.82 3.09
CA THR A 31 16.19 -0.99 2.27
C THR A 31 14.76 -1.01 2.79
N ALA A 32 14.38 -1.96 3.63
CA ALA A 32 13.10 -1.97 4.34
C ALA A 32 12.90 -0.72 5.23
N GLY A 33 13.97 -0.10 5.70
CA GLY A 33 13.94 1.14 6.46
C GLY A 33 13.84 2.43 5.66
N ASN A 34 13.98 2.36 4.33
CA ASN A 34 14.01 3.54 3.48
C ASN A 34 12.61 4.15 3.31
N ILE A 35 12.55 5.47 3.39
CA ILE A 35 11.36 6.23 3.00
C ILE A 35 11.58 6.68 1.56
N LEU A 36 10.79 6.10 0.67
CA LEU A 36 10.86 6.41 -0.76
C LEU A 36 10.12 7.71 -1.08
N PRO A 37 10.54 8.47 -2.10
CA PRO A 37 9.81 9.63 -2.57
C PRO A 37 8.43 9.23 -3.12
N LEU A 38 7.49 10.19 -3.15
CA LEU A 38 6.21 9.99 -3.82
C LEU A 38 6.46 9.62 -5.29
N GLN A 39 5.83 8.54 -5.72
CA GLN A 39 5.84 8.08 -7.10
C GLN A 39 4.40 8.16 -7.64
N ILE A 40 4.27 8.62 -8.88
CA ILE A 40 3.02 8.57 -9.63
C ILE A 40 3.24 7.52 -10.72
N GLU A 41 2.69 6.34 -10.49
CA GLU A 41 2.86 5.20 -11.38
C GLU A 41 1.50 4.68 -11.85
N SER A 42 1.46 4.20 -13.10
CA SER A 42 0.33 3.41 -13.57
C SER A 42 0.53 1.96 -13.13
N ALA A 43 -0.27 1.50 -12.19
CA ALA A 43 -0.26 0.10 -11.77
C ALA A 43 -1.14 -0.74 -12.69
N LEU A 44 -0.57 -1.85 -13.19
CA LEU A 44 -1.31 -2.87 -13.90
C LEU A 44 -1.83 -3.90 -12.88
N GLY A 45 -3.01 -3.67 -12.38
CA GLY A 45 -3.63 -4.57 -11.40
C GLY A 45 -5.14 -4.44 -11.44
N SER A 46 -5.83 -5.47 -10.95
CA SER A 46 -7.29 -5.45 -10.80
C SER A 46 -7.63 -5.13 -9.35
N THR A 47 -8.29 -4.00 -9.15
CA THR A 47 -8.74 -3.53 -7.84
C THR A 47 -9.89 -2.54 -8.01
N ASP A 48 -10.78 -2.48 -7.04
CA ASP A 48 -11.87 -1.49 -6.96
C ASP A 48 -11.44 -0.13 -6.40
N VAL A 49 -10.18 0.03 -5.99
CA VAL A 49 -9.62 1.33 -5.59
C VAL A 49 -9.71 2.35 -6.73
N GLY A 50 -9.61 1.90 -7.98
CA GLY A 50 -9.83 2.74 -9.16
C GLY A 50 -11.20 3.41 -9.14
N ASP A 51 -12.27 2.65 -8.85
CA ASP A 51 -13.64 3.18 -8.76
C ASP A 51 -13.75 4.26 -7.69
N VAL A 52 -13.12 4.05 -6.53
CA VAL A 52 -13.07 5.04 -5.44
C VAL A 52 -12.33 6.30 -5.88
N SER A 53 -11.20 6.14 -6.59
CA SER A 53 -10.37 7.26 -7.05
C SER A 53 -11.04 8.18 -8.07
N TYR A 54 -12.08 7.71 -8.77
CA TYR A 54 -12.89 8.55 -9.65
C TYR A 54 -13.93 9.41 -8.91
N VAL A 55 -14.15 9.14 -7.62
CA VAL A 55 -15.20 9.80 -6.82
C VAL A 55 -14.61 10.70 -5.75
N VAL A 56 -13.47 10.34 -5.18
CA VAL A 56 -12.80 11.10 -4.12
C VAL A 56 -11.28 11.17 -4.33
N PRO A 57 -10.61 12.21 -3.81
CA PRO A 57 -9.16 12.26 -3.77
C PRO A 57 -8.59 11.02 -3.10
N THR A 58 -7.68 10.32 -3.76
CA THR A 58 -7.16 9.04 -3.29
C THR A 58 -5.64 9.02 -3.38
N VAL A 59 -4.99 8.52 -2.33
CA VAL A 59 -3.55 8.28 -2.29
C VAL A 59 -3.29 6.93 -1.63
N GLY A 60 -2.31 6.19 -2.14
CA GLY A 60 -1.88 4.92 -1.57
C GLY A 60 -0.60 5.04 -0.74
N VAL A 61 -0.44 4.18 0.25
CA VAL A 61 0.81 3.98 0.98
C VAL A 61 1.18 2.50 0.95
N ASN A 62 2.42 2.22 0.55
CA ASN A 62 3.02 0.90 0.65
C ASN A 62 4.01 0.87 1.82
N THR A 63 4.00 -0.20 2.59
CA THR A 63 4.92 -0.39 3.72
C THR A 63 5.64 -1.72 3.61
N ALA A 64 6.82 -1.82 4.22
CA ALA A 64 7.66 -3.00 4.16
C ALA A 64 7.10 -4.12 5.07
N THR A 65 6.12 -4.85 4.59
CA THR A 65 5.54 -6.04 5.23
C THR A 65 6.22 -7.34 4.81
N TRP A 66 7.11 -7.28 3.83
CA TRP A 66 7.89 -8.40 3.30
C TRP A 66 9.38 -8.08 3.29
N VAL A 67 10.18 -9.12 3.26
CA VAL A 67 11.62 -9.01 3.01
C VAL A 67 11.86 -8.36 1.64
N PRO A 68 12.77 -7.37 1.52
CA PRO A 68 13.07 -6.70 0.26
C PRO A 68 13.37 -7.68 -0.87
N GLY A 69 12.73 -7.48 -2.02
CA GLY A 69 12.83 -8.37 -3.19
C GLY A 69 11.77 -9.48 -3.24
N THR A 70 10.91 -9.61 -2.23
CA THR A 70 9.82 -10.59 -2.25
C THR A 70 8.81 -10.25 -3.34
N ILE A 71 8.51 -11.24 -4.18
CA ILE A 71 7.53 -11.12 -5.27
C ILE A 71 6.14 -11.39 -4.71
N ALA A 72 5.15 -10.58 -5.11
CA ALA A 72 3.75 -10.82 -4.79
C ALA A 72 3.29 -12.20 -5.34
N HIS A 73 2.29 -12.80 -4.68
CA HIS A 73 1.75 -14.12 -5.03
C HIS A 73 2.76 -15.28 -4.92
N SER A 74 3.74 -15.15 -4.03
CA SER A 74 4.74 -16.16 -3.73
C SER A 74 4.58 -16.74 -2.33
N TRP A 75 5.13 -17.95 -2.08
CA TRP A 75 5.15 -18.54 -0.75
C TRP A 75 6.00 -17.69 0.22
N GLN A 76 7.02 -16.98 -0.29
CA GLN A 76 7.85 -16.06 0.50
C GLN A 76 7.01 -14.89 1.04
N ALA A 77 6.08 -14.36 0.24
CA ALA A 77 5.16 -13.32 0.70
C ALA A 77 4.29 -13.82 1.86
N VAL A 78 3.78 -15.06 1.77
CA VAL A 78 3.01 -15.69 2.86
C VAL A 78 3.88 -15.89 4.10
N ALA A 79 5.10 -16.41 3.93
CA ALA A 79 6.04 -16.64 5.02
C ALA A 79 6.39 -15.33 5.75
N CYS A 80 6.63 -14.23 5.03
CA CYS A 80 6.91 -12.92 5.62
C CYS A 80 5.69 -12.36 6.36
N GLY A 81 4.50 -12.46 5.78
CA GLY A 81 3.29 -11.85 6.31
C GLY A 81 2.87 -12.36 7.71
N GLY A 82 3.23 -13.60 8.04
CA GLY A 82 2.97 -14.20 9.34
C GLY A 82 4.04 -13.94 10.41
N THR A 83 5.04 -13.13 10.13
CA THR A 83 6.16 -12.83 11.05
C THR A 83 6.09 -11.42 11.61
N ASP A 84 6.98 -11.12 12.58
CA ASP A 84 7.15 -9.78 13.13
C ASP A 84 7.53 -8.75 12.06
N ILE A 85 8.17 -9.15 10.96
CA ILE A 85 8.43 -8.28 9.80
C ILE A 85 7.11 -7.75 9.23
N GLY A 86 6.15 -8.65 8.98
CA GLY A 86 4.80 -8.28 8.51
C GLY A 86 4.09 -7.36 9.50
N ILE A 87 4.13 -7.70 10.79
CA ILE A 87 3.52 -6.92 11.86
C ILE A 87 4.13 -5.51 11.94
N LYS A 88 5.45 -5.37 11.87
CA LYS A 88 6.12 -4.06 11.87
C LYS A 88 5.69 -3.19 10.70
N GLY A 89 5.63 -3.76 9.50
CA GLY A 89 5.15 -3.04 8.32
C GLY A 89 3.68 -2.61 8.47
N MET A 90 2.82 -3.48 8.99
CA MET A 90 1.42 -3.16 9.32
C MET A 90 1.32 -2.01 10.32
N MET A 91 2.15 -2.02 11.38
CA MET A 91 2.17 -0.95 12.37
C MET A 91 2.63 0.39 11.80
N VAL A 92 3.59 0.38 10.87
CA VAL A 92 4.00 1.59 10.12
C VAL A 92 2.84 2.12 9.29
N ALA A 93 2.13 1.25 8.56
CA ALA A 93 0.95 1.64 7.78
C ALA A 93 -0.13 2.26 8.67
N SER A 94 -0.49 1.59 9.77
CA SER A 94 -1.52 2.04 10.70
C SER A 94 -1.20 3.42 11.29
N LYS A 95 0.04 3.63 11.73
CA LYS A 95 0.51 4.93 12.25
C LYS A 95 0.47 6.02 11.18
N THR A 96 0.89 5.69 9.95
CA THR A 96 0.87 6.63 8.84
C THR A 96 -0.55 7.06 8.51
N MET A 97 -1.48 6.11 8.39
CA MET A 97 -2.89 6.41 8.13
C MET A 97 -3.52 7.23 9.25
N ALA A 98 -3.25 6.88 10.53
CA ALA A 98 -3.77 7.63 11.67
C ALA A 98 -3.27 9.08 11.70
N LEU A 99 -1.98 9.30 11.46
CA LEU A 99 -1.42 10.66 11.40
C LEU A 99 -1.96 11.44 10.21
N THR A 100 -2.13 10.80 9.05
CA THR A 100 -2.76 11.44 7.89
C THR A 100 -4.20 11.85 8.20
N ALA A 101 -4.97 10.99 8.87
CA ALA A 101 -6.31 11.33 9.29
C ALA A 101 -6.33 12.55 10.26
N ILE A 102 -5.43 12.57 11.23
CA ILE A 102 -5.29 13.71 12.16
C ILE A 102 -4.98 14.99 11.38
N ASP A 103 -4.01 14.94 10.45
CA ASP A 103 -3.65 16.10 9.64
C ASP A 103 -4.85 16.61 8.80
N LEU A 104 -5.64 15.70 8.21
CA LEU A 104 -6.83 16.07 7.45
C LEU A 104 -7.93 16.67 8.33
N PHE A 105 -8.17 16.12 9.54
CA PHE A 105 -9.19 16.63 10.46
C PHE A 105 -8.80 17.97 11.11
N THR A 106 -7.51 18.23 11.26
CA THR A 106 -7.02 19.46 11.92
C THR A 106 -6.63 20.56 10.94
N ASN A 107 -6.50 20.25 9.64
CA ASN A 107 -6.10 21.21 8.62
C ASN A 107 -7.04 21.17 7.39
N PRO A 108 -8.14 21.93 7.40
CA PRO A 108 -9.10 21.99 6.30
C PRO A 108 -8.50 22.40 4.95
N GLU A 109 -7.39 23.15 4.95
CA GLU A 109 -6.72 23.57 3.71
C GLU A 109 -6.10 22.38 2.95
N LEU A 110 -5.71 21.31 3.65
CA LEU A 110 -5.25 20.08 2.98
C LEU A 110 -6.39 19.42 2.20
N ILE A 111 -7.57 19.34 2.80
CA ILE A 111 -8.77 18.78 2.14
C ILE A 111 -9.15 19.61 0.92
N LYS A 112 -9.11 20.93 1.05
CA LYS A 112 -9.41 21.85 -0.04
C LYS A 112 -8.45 21.65 -1.21
N LYS A 113 -7.15 21.65 -0.96
CA LYS A 113 -6.12 21.42 -1.99
C LYS A 113 -6.26 20.06 -2.66
N ALA A 114 -6.48 18.99 -1.88
CA ALA A 114 -6.69 17.66 -2.42
C ALA A 114 -7.94 17.60 -3.32
N LYS A 115 -9.01 18.31 -2.95
CA LYS A 115 -10.23 18.40 -3.75
C LYS A 115 -10.01 19.21 -5.06
N GLU A 116 -9.29 20.31 -4.97
CA GLU A 116 -8.94 21.14 -6.13
C GLU A 116 -8.11 20.35 -7.15
N GLU A 117 -7.08 19.63 -6.68
CA GLU A 117 -6.25 18.78 -7.52
C GLU A 117 -7.06 17.63 -8.13
N PHE A 118 -7.92 16.99 -7.33
CA PHE A 118 -8.82 15.93 -7.81
C PHE A 118 -9.75 16.42 -8.94
N ILE A 119 -10.38 17.59 -8.76
CA ILE A 119 -11.27 18.16 -9.78
C ILE A 119 -10.50 18.46 -11.06
N LEU A 120 -9.29 19.05 -10.93
CA LEU A 120 -8.44 19.36 -12.08
C LEU A 120 -8.02 18.07 -12.82
N SER A 121 -7.57 17.06 -12.12
CA SER A 121 -7.11 15.79 -12.69
C SER A 121 -8.24 14.99 -13.33
N LYS A 122 -9.43 14.99 -12.72
CA LYS A 122 -10.60 14.29 -13.22
C LYS A 122 -11.19 14.97 -14.47
N GLY A 123 -11.10 16.31 -14.57
CA GLY A 123 -11.73 17.09 -15.64
C GLY A 123 -13.23 16.84 -15.71
N ASP A 124 -13.74 16.81 -16.93
CA ASP A 124 -15.18 16.62 -17.22
C ASP A 124 -15.62 15.12 -17.21
N TYR A 125 -14.72 14.22 -16.83
CA TYR A 125 -15.06 12.79 -16.81
C TYR A 125 -16.14 12.50 -15.77
N TYR A 126 -17.24 11.88 -16.22
CA TYR A 126 -18.32 11.41 -15.37
C TYR A 126 -18.20 9.91 -15.12
N TYR A 127 -17.86 9.55 -13.88
CA TYR A 127 -17.74 8.15 -13.50
C TYR A 127 -19.09 7.46 -13.47
N ARG A 128 -19.16 6.25 -14.07
CA ARG A 128 -20.27 5.32 -13.95
C ARG A 128 -19.75 3.94 -13.58
N ALA A 129 -20.33 3.35 -12.54
CA ALA A 129 -19.99 1.98 -12.16
C ALA A 129 -20.28 1.00 -13.29
N LEU A 130 -19.29 0.17 -13.64
CA LEU A 130 -19.44 -0.82 -14.72
C LEU A 130 -20.48 -1.90 -14.39
N LEU A 131 -20.75 -2.12 -13.09
CA LEU A 131 -21.76 -3.07 -12.64
C LEU A 131 -23.21 -2.55 -12.79
N GLY A 132 -23.41 -1.23 -12.99
CA GLY A 132 -24.72 -0.60 -13.00
C GLY A 132 -25.51 -0.91 -11.71
N ASP A 133 -26.80 -1.23 -11.87
CA ASP A 133 -27.70 -1.55 -10.75
C ASP A 133 -27.68 -3.03 -10.34
N ARG A 134 -26.71 -3.80 -10.81
CA ARG A 134 -26.60 -5.23 -10.48
C ARG A 134 -26.37 -5.42 -8.98
N LYS A 135 -27.24 -6.20 -8.34
CA LYS A 135 -27.08 -6.56 -6.92
C LYS A 135 -25.87 -7.47 -6.72
N PRO A 136 -25.20 -7.39 -5.57
CA PRO A 136 -24.14 -8.33 -5.20
C PRO A 136 -24.66 -9.78 -5.24
N ALA A 137 -23.85 -10.68 -5.78
CA ALA A 137 -24.15 -12.12 -5.78
C ALA A 137 -23.78 -12.72 -4.41
N LEU A 138 -24.63 -12.54 -3.40
CA LEU A 138 -24.36 -12.99 -2.03
C LEU A 138 -24.55 -14.49 -1.82
N ASN A 139 -25.22 -15.15 -2.78
CA ASN A 139 -25.55 -16.58 -2.77
C ASN A 139 -24.66 -17.43 -3.70
N TYR A 140 -23.45 -16.97 -4.01
CA TYR A 140 -22.55 -17.65 -4.96
C TYR A 140 -21.96 -18.99 -4.43
N ARG A 141 -22.25 -19.35 -3.18
CA ARG A 141 -21.80 -20.60 -2.53
C ARG A 141 -22.94 -21.58 -2.27
N ASP A 142 -24.17 -21.27 -2.65
CA ASP A 142 -25.36 -22.11 -2.49
C ASP A 142 -25.45 -23.16 -3.59
#